data_7eb7e4d7397eded91ca653aaae84045a
#
_entry.id   7eb7e4d7397eded91ca653aaae84045a
#
_cell.length_a   1.000
_cell.length_b   1.000
_cell.length_c   1.000
_cell.angle_alpha   90.00
_cell.angle_beta   90.00
_cell.angle_gamma   90.00
#
_symmetry.space_group_name_H-M   'P 1'
#
loop_
_entity.id
_entity.type
_entity.pdbx_description
1 polymer ?
#
loop_
_entity_poly.entity_id
_entity_poly.type
_entity_poly.pdbx_seq_one_letter_code
_entity_poly.pdbx_strand_id
1 'polypeptide(L)'
;MSINKALLLATLLTFTHITFASTSYPLTMENCGLKETFTQPPQRVVTVGQHETELLLALGLESNISATSVWFGRLPDALAEKGKNLHKLADNSPSFESVVAQKPDLVLAQYHWHIGPQGEVGTREQFSSLGVKTWISPADCMNKGVTENSNADGARTAPFTLTEIKREVTELAAIFNVSARGEQLNRELTARIDKAKARARASSTPLKVVFWFSSSRLNGDPWVAGNYGAPGWIASTLGLQNVIDSHDEWPAVTWEHIARSQPDVIVIADMSRRLYPADDVAVKEAFLRSDPVTKNIPAVQKGRIIVVPAMSLNPSLRNVDAVEHISQRLAAFQREQ
;
A
#
# COMPACT_ATOMS: atom_id res chain seq x y z
N MET A 1 72.53 -29.00 -16.12
CA MET A 1 71.17 -29.59 -16.36
C MET A 1 70.32 -29.24 -15.15
N SER A 2 69.54 -28.17 -15.28
CA SER A 2 68.70 -27.64 -14.17
C SER A 2 67.21 -27.85 -14.56
N ILE A 3 66.49 -28.63 -13.76
CA ILE A 3 65.12 -28.97 -13.98
C ILE A 3 64.27 -27.96 -13.16
N ASN A 4 63.60 -27.05 -13.83
CA ASN A 4 62.60 -26.16 -13.23
C ASN A 4 61.33 -26.92 -12.94
N LYS A 5 60.98 -27.04 -11.66
CA LYS A 5 59.65 -27.53 -11.21
C LYS A 5 58.68 -26.35 -11.18
N ALA A 6 57.78 -26.25 -12.13
CA ALA A 6 56.66 -25.33 -12.08
C ALA A 6 55.57 -25.93 -11.13
N LEU A 7 55.28 -25.20 -10.05
CA LEU A 7 54.21 -25.50 -9.12
C LEU A 7 52.90 -24.89 -9.66
N LEU A 8 51.96 -25.71 -10.15
CA LEU A 8 50.62 -25.29 -10.49
C LEU A 8 49.81 -25.16 -9.16
N LEU A 9 49.48 -23.92 -8.80
CA LEU A 9 48.53 -23.62 -7.72
C LEU A 9 47.12 -23.71 -8.30
N ALA A 10 46.35 -24.76 -8.02
CA ALA A 10 44.96 -24.91 -8.33
C ALA A 10 44.12 -24.17 -7.26
N THR A 11 43.61 -22.98 -7.65
CA THR A 11 42.67 -22.22 -6.80
C THR A 11 41.29 -22.89 -6.86
N LEU A 12 40.90 -23.60 -5.79
CA LEU A 12 39.52 -24.07 -5.62
C LEU A 12 38.62 -22.89 -5.31
N LEU A 13 37.80 -22.49 -6.32
CA LEU A 13 36.67 -21.59 -6.09
C LEU A 13 35.54 -22.37 -5.38
N THR A 14 35.43 -22.20 -4.06
CA THR A 14 34.28 -22.67 -3.32
C THR A 14 33.07 -21.81 -3.59
N PHE A 15 32.16 -22.27 -4.45
CA PHE A 15 30.83 -21.68 -4.59
C PHE A 15 30.04 -21.97 -3.32
N THR A 16 29.88 -20.99 -2.44
CA THR A 16 28.92 -21.02 -1.35
C THR A 16 27.52 -20.98 -1.94
N HIS A 17 26.86 -22.13 -2.06
CA HIS A 17 25.44 -22.20 -2.34
C HIS A 17 24.69 -21.64 -1.14
N ILE A 18 24.12 -20.44 -1.25
CA ILE A 18 23.15 -19.91 -0.30
C ILE A 18 21.87 -20.74 -0.51
N THR A 19 21.69 -21.77 0.29
CA THR A 19 20.44 -22.51 0.37
C THR A 19 19.45 -21.67 1.17
N PHE A 20 18.51 -21.04 0.50
CA PHE A 20 17.35 -20.46 1.18
C PHE A 20 16.54 -21.60 1.79
N ALA A 21 16.24 -21.49 3.09
CA ALA A 21 15.43 -22.48 3.77
C ALA A 21 14.04 -22.56 3.11
N SER A 22 13.66 -23.75 2.63
CA SER A 22 12.28 -23.98 2.20
C SER A 22 11.37 -23.97 3.44
N THR A 23 10.11 -23.49 3.26
CA THR A 23 9.14 -23.50 4.34
C THR A 23 8.82 -24.92 4.76
N SER A 24 8.88 -25.21 6.07
CA SER A 24 8.45 -26.48 6.63
C SER A 24 6.95 -26.44 6.91
N TYR A 25 6.20 -27.40 6.37
CA TYR A 25 4.78 -27.58 6.65
C TYR A 25 4.55 -28.76 7.61
N PRO A 26 3.50 -28.71 8.47
CA PRO A 26 2.51 -27.65 8.58
C PRO A 26 3.09 -26.35 9.15
N LEU A 27 2.70 -25.21 8.53
CA LEU A 27 3.06 -23.87 8.98
C LEU A 27 1.86 -23.22 9.68
N THR A 28 1.99 -22.87 10.95
CA THR A 28 0.96 -22.13 11.69
C THR A 28 1.39 -20.70 11.91
N MET A 29 0.55 -19.76 11.56
CA MET A 29 0.76 -18.33 11.72
C MET A 29 -0.46 -17.66 12.34
N GLU A 30 -0.25 -16.55 13.04
CA GLU A 30 -1.32 -15.70 13.55
C GLU A 30 -1.55 -14.54 12.58
N ASN A 31 -2.82 -14.30 12.26
CA ASN A 31 -3.24 -13.20 11.41
C ASN A 31 -4.51 -12.55 11.94
N CYS A 32 -4.41 -11.30 12.38
CA CYS A 32 -5.56 -10.52 12.86
C CYS A 32 -6.39 -11.27 13.92
N GLY A 33 -5.72 -11.84 14.93
CA GLY A 33 -6.36 -12.55 16.04
C GLY A 33 -6.79 -13.99 15.75
N LEU A 34 -6.55 -14.50 14.54
CA LEU A 34 -6.85 -15.89 14.16
C LEU A 34 -5.56 -16.66 13.84
N LYS A 35 -5.45 -17.90 14.35
CA LYS A 35 -4.37 -18.82 13.94
C LYS A 35 -4.81 -19.62 12.73
N GLU A 36 -4.03 -19.53 11.66
CA GLU A 36 -4.20 -20.33 10.45
C GLU A 36 -3.06 -21.33 10.30
N THR A 37 -3.40 -22.57 9.95
CA THR A 37 -2.42 -23.64 9.70
C THR A 37 -2.47 -24.06 8.24
N PHE A 38 -1.35 -23.91 7.56
CA PHE A 38 -1.15 -24.31 6.17
C PHE A 38 -0.42 -25.64 6.16
N THR A 39 -0.99 -26.66 5.53
CA THR A 39 -0.34 -27.99 5.38
C THR A 39 0.48 -28.08 4.09
N GLN A 40 0.30 -27.16 3.19
CA GLN A 40 1.02 -27.00 1.90
C GLN A 40 0.82 -25.56 1.39
N PRO A 41 1.61 -25.12 0.40
CA PRO A 41 1.38 -23.82 -0.25
C PRO A 41 0.00 -23.74 -0.88
N PRO A 42 -0.75 -22.63 -0.73
CA PRO A 42 -2.02 -22.43 -1.40
C PRO A 42 -1.89 -22.45 -2.93
N GLN A 43 -2.84 -23.08 -3.62
CA GLN A 43 -2.82 -23.23 -5.07
C GLN A 43 -3.91 -22.42 -5.78
N ARG A 44 -4.98 -22.06 -5.06
CA ARG A 44 -6.15 -21.39 -5.62
C ARG A 44 -6.55 -20.25 -4.72
N VAL A 45 -6.06 -19.06 -5.03
CA VAL A 45 -6.24 -17.86 -4.20
C VAL A 45 -7.28 -16.94 -4.84
N VAL A 46 -8.21 -16.47 -4.05
CA VAL A 46 -9.03 -15.30 -4.40
C VAL A 46 -8.52 -14.10 -3.61
N THR A 47 -8.20 -13.01 -4.31
CA THR A 47 -7.80 -11.75 -3.68
C THR A 47 -8.98 -10.78 -3.64
N VAL A 48 -9.28 -10.25 -2.46
CA VAL A 48 -10.30 -9.24 -2.19
C VAL A 48 -9.56 -7.95 -1.82
N GLY A 49 -9.02 -7.29 -2.84
CA GLY A 49 -8.18 -6.10 -2.71
C GLY A 49 -7.10 -6.07 -3.77
N GLN A 50 -6.92 -4.90 -4.39
CA GLN A 50 -5.92 -4.75 -5.44
C GLN A 50 -4.49 -4.90 -4.89
N HIS A 51 -4.25 -4.47 -3.63
CA HIS A 51 -2.96 -4.63 -2.98
C HIS A 51 -2.56 -6.12 -2.88
N GLU A 52 -3.46 -6.97 -2.44
CA GLU A 52 -3.21 -8.42 -2.32
C GLU A 52 -2.84 -9.04 -3.66
N THR A 53 -3.54 -8.61 -4.72
CA THR A 53 -3.22 -9.04 -6.07
C THR A 53 -1.81 -8.61 -6.47
N GLU A 54 -1.48 -7.34 -6.28
CA GLU A 54 -0.18 -6.79 -6.63
C GLU A 54 0.95 -7.44 -5.84
N LEU A 55 0.72 -7.76 -4.57
CA LEU A 55 1.69 -8.45 -3.74
C LEU A 55 1.98 -9.86 -4.25
N LEU A 56 0.95 -10.64 -4.59
CA LEU A 56 1.15 -11.97 -5.19
C LEU A 56 1.87 -11.87 -6.54
N LEU A 57 1.51 -10.90 -7.40
CA LEU A 57 2.21 -10.66 -8.67
C LEU A 57 3.68 -10.28 -8.46
N ALA A 58 3.98 -9.45 -7.46
CA ALA A 58 5.35 -9.06 -7.11
C ALA A 58 6.17 -10.27 -6.61
N LEU A 59 5.53 -11.19 -5.90
CA LEU A 59 6.14 -12.45 -5.46
C LEU A 59 6.22 -13.50 -6.59
N GLY A 60 5.71 -13.22 -7.81
CA GLY A 60 5.72 -14.15 -8.94
C GLY A 60 4.78 -15.33 -8.72
N LEU A 61 3.60 -15.09 -8.16
CA LEU A 61 2.56 -16.06 -7.81
C LEU A 61 1.30 -15.88 -8.67
N GLU A 62 1.42 -15.31 -9.87
CA GLU A 62 0.31 -15.07 -10.79
C GLU A 62 -0.51 -16.34 -11.08
N SER A 63 0.15 -17.51 -11.18
CA SER A 63 -0.50 -18.79 -11.42
C SER A 63 -1.35 -19.30 -10.24
N ASN A 64 -1.13 -18.77 -9.05
CA ASN A 64 -1.90 -19.14 -7.86
C ASN A 64 -3.20 -18.32 -7.73
N ILE A 65 -3.31 -17.17 -8.45
CA ILE A 65 -4.49 -16.31 -8.39
C ILE A 65 -5.59 -16.89 -9.27
N SER A 66 -6.65 -17.43 -8.66
CA SER A 66 -7.82 -17.93 -9.40
C SER A 66 -8.77 -16.80 -9.79
N ALA A 67 -8.90 -15.78 -8.95
CA ALA A 67 -9.68 -14.59 -9.23
C ALA A 67 -9.27 -13.41 -8.33
N THR A 68 -9.68 -12.20 -8.72
CA THR A 68 -9.46 -10.96 -7.97
C THR A 68 -10.71 -10.09 -7.94
N SER A 69 -10.76 -9.15 -7.00
CA SER A 69 -11.85 -8.17 -6.87
C SER A 69 -11.37 -6.93 -6.12
N VAL A 70 -12.27 -5.95 -5.92
CA VAL A 70 -11.96 -4.66 -5.28
C VAL A 70 -10.84 -3.96 -6.06
N TRP A 71 -11.16 -3.56 -7.28
CA TRP A 71 -10.20 -3.06 -8.25
C TRP A 71 -10.37 -1.57 -8.48
N PHE A 72 -9.41 -0.75 -8.08
CA PHE A 72 -9.53 0.71 -8.11
C PHE A 72 -8.78 1.40 -9.26
N GLY A 73 -7.79 0.76 -9.85
CA GLY A 73 -7.00 1.38 -10.89
C GLY A 73 -6.15 0.40 -11.70
N ARG A 74 -5.39 0.91 -12.63
CA ARG A 74 -4.48 0.07 -13.42
C ARG A 74 -3.33 -0.45 -12.56
N LEU A 75 -2.80 -1.61 -12.93
CA LEU A 75 -1.58 -2.15 -12.34
C LEU A 75 -0.38 -1.24 -12.61
N PRO A 76 0.62 -1.23 -11.73
CA PRO A 76 1.95 -0.69 -12.05
C PRO A 76 2.52 -1.34 -13.31
N ASP A 77 3.25 -0.58 -14.13
CA ASP A 77 3.80 -1.06 -15.39
C ASP A 77 4.63 -2.35 -15.22
N ALA A 78 5.38 -2.47 -14.12
CA ALA A 78 6.16 -3.66 -13.78
C ALA A 78 5.31 -4.94 -13.54
N LEU A 79 4.03 -4.79 -13.21
CA LEU A 79 3.11 -5.89 -12.93
C LEU A 79 2.05 -6.08 -14.04
N ALA A 80 1.96 -5.14 -14.99
CA ALA A 80 0.90 -5.11 -15.99
C ALA A 80 0.84 -6.39 -16.83
N GLU A 81 1.99 -6.87 -17.28
CA GLU A 81 2.06 -8.09 -18.09
C GLU A 81 1.65 -9.36 -17.31
N LYS A 82 2.07 -9.46 -16.04
CA LYS A 82 1.71 -10.59 -15.17
C LYS A 82 0.22 -10.61 -14.84
N GLY A 83 -0.40 -9.43 -14.71
CA GLY A 83 -1.81 -9.30 -14.35
C GLY A 83 -2.79 -9.19 -15.50
N LYS A 84 -2.35 -9.22 -16.77
CA LYS A 84 -3.20 -8.95 -17.94
C LYS A 84 -4.39 -9.90 -18.12
N ASN A 85 -4.25 -11.14 -17.66
CA ASN A 85 -5.25 -12.21 -17.83
C ASN A 85 -5.97 -12.56 -16.53
N LEU A 86 -5.87 -11.74 -15.48
CA LEU A 86 -6.54 -12.02 -14.22
C LEU A 86 -8.06 -11.99 -14.39
N HIS A 87 -8.71 -13.01 -13.83
CA HIS A 87 -10.15 -13.10 -13.76
C HIS A 87 -10.66 -12.17 -12.65
N LYS A 88 -11.42 -11.13 -13.00
CA LYS A 88 -12.03 -10.21 -12.04
C LYS A 88 -13.46 -10.61 -11.76
N LEU A 89 -13.79 -10.85 -10.48
CA LEU A 89 -15.15 -11.17 -10.04
C LEU A 89 -16.03 -9.91 -9.99
N ALA A 90 -15.45 -8.82 -9.47
CA ALA A 90 -16.13 -7.54 -9.34
C ALA A 90 -15.08 -6.41 -9.27
N ASP A 91 -15.49 -5.20 -9.66
CA ASP A 91 -14.70 -3.99 -9.39
C ASP A 91 -14.83 -3.50 -7.95
N ASN A 92 -15.95 -3.82 -7.29
CA ASN A 92 -16.21 -3.61 -5.86
C ASN A 92 -16.13 -4.95 -5.11
N SER A 93 -16.74 -5.00 -3.93
CA SER A 93 -16.84 -6.22 -3.15
C SER A 93 -17.61 -7.30 -3.92
N PRO A 94 -17.04 -8.50 -4.09
CA PRO A 94 -17.72 -9.62 -4.71
C PRO A 94 -18.75 -10.23 -3.75
N SER A 95 -19.72 -10.99 -4.27
CA SER A 95 -20.57 -11.80 -3.39
C SER A 95 -19.81 -13.02 -2.84
N PHE A 96 -20.23 -13.50 -1.67
CA PHE A 96 -19.67 -14.71 -1.06
C PHE A 96 -19.71 -15.90 -2.01
N GLU A 97 -20.84 -16.10 -2.69
CA GLU A 97 -21.05 -17.18 -3.64
C GLU A 97 -20.09 -17.10 -4.82
N SER A 98 -19.84 -15.89 -5.33
CA SER A 98 -18.90 -15.71 -6.46
C SER A 98 -17.46 -16.05 -6.07
N VAL A 99 -17.07 -15.76 -4.82
CA VAL A 99 -15.77 -16.14 -4.27
C VAL A 99 -15.68 -17.66 -4.09
N VAL A 100 -16.68 -18.27 -3.43
CA VAL A 100 -16.70 -19.72 -3.16
C VAL A 100 -16.77 -20.54 -4.47
N ALA A 101 -17.46 -20.02 -5.50
CA ALA A 101 -17.52 -20.66 -6.82
C ALA A 101 -16.14 -20.86 -7.47
N GLN A 102 -15.13 -20.06 -7.08
CA GLN A 102 -13.75 -20.23 -7.51
C GLN A 102 -13.05 -21.42 -6.84
N LYS A 103 -13.68 -22.04 -5.83
CA LYS A 103 -13.12 -23.14 -5.01
C LYS A 103 -11.74 -22.76 -4.46
N PRO A 104 -11.60 -21.63 -3.77
CA PRO A 104 -10.31 -21.20 -3.23
C PRO A 104 -9.87 -22.12 -2.09
N ASP A 105 -8.57 -22.25 -1.89
CA ASP A 105 -7.97 -22.77 -0.65
C ASP A 105 -7.52 -21.64 0.29
N LEU A 106 -7.42 -20.41 -0.27
CA LEU A 106 -7.09 -19.20 0.49
C LEU A 106 -7.83 -17.98 -0.10
N VAL A 107 -8.39 -17.16 0.79
CA VAL A 107 -8.91 -15.80 0.49
C VAL A 107 -8.01 -14.79 1.17
N LEU A 108 -7.40 -13.88 0.39
CA LEU A 108 -6.65 -12.74 0.89
C LEU A 108 -7.52 -11.49 0.83
N ALA A 109 -7.59 -10.71 1.91
CA ALA A 109 -8.35 -9.48 1.96
C ALA A 109 -7.49 -8.29 2.39
N GLN A 110 -7.50 -7.21 1.61
CA GLN A 110 -6.81 -5.97 1.93
C GLN A 110 -7.42 -5.30 3.15
N TYR A 111 -8.75 -5.34 3.29
CA TYR A 111 -9.47 -4.65 4.36
C TYR A 111 -10.24 -5.64 5.22
N HIS A 112 -10.18 -5.44 6.53
CA HIS A 112 -10.81 -6.35 7.48
C HIS A 112 -12.35 -6.38 7.39
N TRP A 113 -13.01 -5.28 6.94
CA TRP A 113 -14.48 -5.28 6.79
C TRP A 113 -14.99 -6.23 5.71
N HIS A 114 -14.13 -6.64 4.75
CA HIS A 114 -14.54 -7.59 3.71
C HIS A 114 -14.79 -8.99 4.27
N ILE A 115 -13.90 -9.49 5.14
CA ILE A 115 -13.95 -10.86 5.65
C ILE A 115 -13.85 -10.94 7.18
N GLY A 116 -13.77 -9.80 7.87
CA GLY A 116 -13.85 -9.70 9.33
C GLY A 116 -15.28 -9.84 9.84
N PRO A 117 -15.57 -9.36 11.07
CA PRO A 117 -16.91 -9.49 11.66
C PRO A 117 -18.04 -8.81 10.86
N GLN A 118 -17.74 -7.75 10.10
CA GLN A 118 -18.72 -7.08 9.23
C GLN A 118 -19.15 -7.97 8.06
N GLY A 119 -18.20 -8.76 7.52
CA GLY A 119 -18.46 -9.77 6.52
C GLY A 119 -19.09 -9.27 5.24
N GLU A 120 -18.66 -8.12 4.70
CA GLU A 120 -19.22 -7.57 3.46
C GLU A 120 -19.16 -8.57 2.30
N VAL A 121 -18.10 -9.39 2.25
CA VAL A 121 -17.94 -10.50 1.30
C VAL A 121 -18.28 -11.83 1.95
N GLY A 122 -18.08 -11.96 3.25
CA GLY A 122 -18.30 -13.14 4.07
C GLY A 122 -17.37 -13.10 5.27
N THR A 123 -17.73 -13.78 6.36
CA THR A 123 -16.87 -13.81 7.55
C THR A 123 -15.80 -14.91 7.45
N ARG A 124 -14.70 -14.73 8.19
CA ARG A 124 -13.64 -15.76 8.31
C ARG A 124 -14.20 -17.09 8.79
N GLU A 125 -15.21 -17.07 9.66
CA GLU A 125 -15.91 -18.26 10.14
C GLU A 125 -16.68 -18.97 9.02
N GLN A 126 -17.40 -18.21 8.16
CA GLN A 126 -18.09 -18.77 7.00
C GLN A 126 -17.11 -19.44 6.05
N PHE A 127 -15.99 -18.81 5.72
CA PHE A 127 -14.93 -19.42 4.87
C PHE A 127 -14.35 -20.67 5.52
N SER A 128 -14.01 -20.60 6.82
CA SER A 128 -13.46 -21.73 7.58
C SER A 128 -14.40 -22.94 7.61
N SER A 129 -15.74 -22.72 7.70
CA SER A 129 -16.73 -23.80 7.65
C SER A 129 -16.71 -24.58 6.32
N LEU A 130 -16.21 -23.97 5.25
CA LEU A 130 -15.99 -24.58 3.94
C LEU A 130 -14.55 -25.10 3.75
N GLY A 131 -13.73 -25.07 4.79
CA GLY A 131 -12.31 -25.45 4.72
C GLY A 131 -11.41 -24.45 3.99
N VAL A 132 -11.89 -23.23 3.72
CA VAL A 132 -11.14 -22.16 3.06
C VAL A 132 -10.39 -21.36 4.10
N LYS A 133 -9.08 -21.21 3.91
CA LYS A 133 -8.23 -20.34 4.75
C LYS A 133 -8.45 -18.87 4.41
N THR A 134 -8.17 -18.00 5.39
CA THR A 134 -8.34 -16.57 5.21
C THR A 134 -7.12 -15.81 5.74
N TRP A 135 -6.78 -14.71 5.07
CA TRP A 135 -5.72 -13.81 5.49
C TRP A 135 -6.14 -12.36 5.27
N ILE A 136 -5.99 -11.53 6.27
CA ILE A 136 -6.25 -10.09 6.18
C ILE A 136 -4.89 -9.38 6.20
N SER A 137 -4.72 -8.35 5.39
CA SER A 137 -3.51 -7.53 5.45
C SER A 137 -3.20 -7.09 6.88
N PRO A 138 -2.02 -7.39 7.43
CA PRO A 138 -1.62 -6.92 8.75
C PRO A 138 -1.73 -5.41 8.89
N ALA A 139 -1.54 -4.67 7.81
CA ALA A 139 -1.68 -3.21 7.80
C ALA A 139 -3.10 -2.72 8.09
N ASP A 140 -4.11 -3.59 7.96
CA ASP A 140 -5.51 -3.23 8.23
C ASP A 140 -6.04 -3.76 9.56
N CYS A 141 -5.27 -4.51 10.33
CA CYS A 141 -5.66 -4.98 11.65
C CYS A 141 -4.66 -4.67 12.77
N MET A 142 -3.36 -4.51 12.44
CA MET A 142 -2.36 -4.15 13.44
C MET A 142 -2.54 -2.71 13.89
N ASN A 143 -2.66 -2.51 15.21
CA ASN A 143 -2.86 -1.18 15.80
C ASN A 143 -4.05 -0.41 15.20
N LYS A 144 -5.04 -1.13 14.66
CA LYS A 144 -6.25 -0.57 14.06
C LYS A 144 -7.46 -1.33 14.56
N GLY A 145 -8.49 -0.61 14.93
CA GLY A 145 -9.75 -1.19 15.38
C GLY A 145 -10.95 -0.35 14.96
N VAL A 146 -12.07 -1.01 14.70
CA VAL A 146 -13.36 -0.33 14.53
C VAL A 146 -14.00 -0.16 15.90
N THR A 147 -14.35 1.08 16.24
CA THR A 147 -15.04 1.44 17.47
C THR A 147 -16.33 2.16 17.12
N GLU A 148 -17.21 2.38 18.10
CA GLU A 148 -18.44 3.15 17.92
C GLU A 148 -18.21 4.59 17.43
N ASN A 149 -17.01 5.13 17.70
CA ASN A 149 -16.63 6.50 17.34
C ASN A 149 -15.73 6.56 16.08
N SER A 150 -15.37 5.43 15.49
CA SER A 150 -14.61 5.39 14.24
C SER A 150 -15.52 5.21 13.04
N ASN A 151 -15.09 5.70 11.88
CA ASN A 151 -15.73 5.32 10.62
C ASN A 151 -15.52 3.83 10.31
N ALA A 152 -16.06 3.33 9.19
CA ALA A 152 -15.92 1.91 8.80
C ALA A 152 -14.44 1.49 8.61
N ASP A 153 -13.56 2.43 8.29
CA ASP A 153 -12.11 2.17 8.16
C ASP A 153 -11.43 1.90 9.50
N GLY A 154 -12.08 2.26 10.63
CA GLY A 154 -11.52 2.17 11.96
C GLY A 154 -10.56 3.31 12.32
N ALA A 155 -10.04 3.26 13.54
CA ALA A 155 -9.06 4.21 14.05
C ALA A 155 -7.78 3.49 14.46
N ARG A 156 -6.63 4.13 14.21
CA ARG A 156 -5.34 3.57 14.60
C ARG A 156 -4.95 4.01 16.00
N THR A 157 -4.39 3.08 16.78
CA THR A 157 -3.83 3.33 18.10
C THR A 157 -2.34 3.70 18.04
N ALA A 158 -1.69 3.43 16.90
CA ALA A 158 -0.31 3.82 16.59
C ALA A 158 -0.19 4.15 15.09
N PRO A 159 0.77 5.01 14.71
CA PRO A 159 1.00 5.36 13.30
C PRO A 159 1.33 4.13 12.47
N PHE A 160 0.75 4.06 11.27
CA PHE A 160 1.14 3.10 10.24
C PHE A 160 2.62 3.27 9.89
N THR A 161 3.28 2.16 9.66
CA THR A 161 4.63 2.11 9.09
C THR A 161 4.70 1.07 7.98
N LEU A 162 5.67 1.17 7.09
CA LEU A 162 5.85 0.16 6.05
C LEU A 162 6.24 -1.23 6.62
N THR A 163 6.52 -1.30 7.91
CA THR A 163 6.84 -2.56 8.58
C THR A 163 5.69 -3.57 8.49
N GLU A 164 4.43 -3.09 8.54
CA GLU A 164 3.25 -3.94 8.39
C GLU A 164 3.19 -4.57 6.99
N ILE A 165 3.46 -3.78 5.95
CA ILE A 165 3.52 -4.28 4.56
C ILE A 165 4.71 -5.23 4.37
N LYS A 166 5.89 -4.89 4.91
CA LYS A 166 7.06 -5.77 4.83
C LYS A 166 6.87 -7.07 5.59
N ARG A 167 6.14 -7.03 6.70
CA ARG A 167 5.72 -8.21 7.44
C ARG A 167 4.82 -9.09 6.58
N GLU A 168 3.81 -8.52 5.93
CA GLU A 168 2.91 -9.24 5.03
C GLU A 168 3.66 -9.91 3.87
N VAL A 169 4.60 -9.18 3.24
CA VAL A 169 5.49 -9.75 2.21
C VAL A 169 6.22 -10.99 2.75
N THR A 170 6.77 -10.90 3.97
CA THR A 170 7.51 -12.03 4.59
C THR A 170 6.59 -13.20 4.91
N GLU A 171 5.42 -12.94 5.49
CA GLU A 171 4.46 -13.96 5.91
C GLU A 171 3.86 -14.69 4.70
N LEU A 172 3.40 -13.94 3.68
CA LEU A 172 2.87 -14.56 2.46
C LEU A 172 3.97 -15.30 1.69
N ALA A 173 5.19 -14.76 1.61
CA ALA A 173 6.30 -15.48 0.99
C ALA A 173 6.61 -16.81 1.70
N ALA A 174 6.48 -16.88 3.03
CA ALA A 174 6.61 -18.12 3.78
C ALA A 174 5.43 -19.06 3.51
N ILE A 175 4.18 -18.57 3.53
CA ILE A 175 2.98 -19.35 3.25
C ILE A 175 3.04 -20.00 1.87
N PHE A 176 3.59 -19.31 0.87
CA PHE A 176 3.73 -19.80 -0.51
C PHE A 176 5.07 -20.49 -0.80
N ASN A 177 5.94 -20.69 0.20
CA ASN A 177 7.27 -21.30 0.05
C ASN A 177 8.18 -20.56 -0.96
N VAL A 178 8.12 -19.23 -0.96
CA VAL A 178 8.93 -18.34 -1.81
C VAL A 178 9.70 -17.30 -0.99
N SER A 179 10.17 -17.66 0.22
CA SER A 179 10.79 -16.76 1.20
C SER A 179 11.92 -15.92 0.61
N ALA A 180 12.75 -16.49 -0.28
CA ALA A 180 13.80 -15.76 -0.96
C ALA A 180 13.30 -14.57 -1.80
N ARG A 181 12.13 -14.74 -2.47
CA ARG A 181 11.50 -13.66 -3.24
C ARG A 181 10.96 -12.56 -2.32
N GLY A 182 10.37 -12.96 -1.17
CA GLY A 182 9.91 -12.01 -0.15
C GLY A 182 11.04 -11.18 0.43
N GLU A 183 12.16 -11.82 0.77
CA GLU A 183 13.36 -11.11 1.25
C GLU A 183 13.92 -10.15 0.20
N GLN A 184 13.97 -10.58 -1.06
CA GLN A 184 14.41 -9.72 -2.16
C GLN A 184 13.49 -8.51 -2.32
N LEU A 185 12.18 -8.71 -2.35
CA LEU A 185 11.19 -7.62 -2.46
C LEU A 185 11.35 -6.64 -1.29
N ASN A 186 11.48 -7.12 -0.05
CA ASN A 186 11.68 -6.27 1.12
C ASN A 186 12.98 -5.46 1.07
N ARG A 187 14.07 -6.03 0.51
CA ARG A 187 15.33 -5.28 0.28
C ARG A 187 15.14 -4.20 -0.79
N GLU A 188 14.46 -4.51 -1.89
CA GLU A 188 14.16 -3.56 -2.97
C GLU A 188 13.32 -2.38 -2.47
N LEU A 189 12.24 -2.65 -1.72
CA LEU A 189 11.39 -1.62 -1.11
C LEU A 189 12.22 -0.69 -0.20
N THR A 190 13.09 -1.27 0.63
CA THR A 190 13.97 -0.50 1.52
C THR A 190 14.93 0.39 0.74
N ALA A 191 15.60 -0.15 -0.27
CA ALA A 191 16.56 0.61 -1.10
C ALA A 191 15.89 1.78 -1.83
N ARG A 192 14.67 1.59 -2.34
CA ARG A 192 13.87 2.62 -2.99
C ARG A 192 13.52 3.76 -2.03
N ILE A 193 13.09 3.43 -0.81
CA ILE A 193 12.79 4.41 0.23
C ILE A 193 14.06 5.20 0.61
N ASP A 194 15.19 4.53 0.83
CA ASP A 194 16.44 5.20 1.21
C ASP A 194 16.92 6.18 0.14
N LYS A 195 16.77 5.80 -1.13
CA LYS A 195 17.05 6.69 -2.27
C LYS A 195 16.11 7.91 -2.29
N ALA A 196 14.82 7.71 -2.02
CA ALA A 196 13.85 8.80 -1.97
C ALA A 196 14.09 9.74 -0.78
N LYS A 197 14.40 9.19 0.40
CA LYS A 197 14.81 9.97 1.59
C LYS A 197 16.05 10.83 1.32
N ALA A 198 17.06 10.25 0.68
CA ALA A 198 18.30 10.98 0.33
C ALA A 198 18.00 12.16 -0.60
N ARG A 199 17.05 11.99 -1.53
CA ARG A 199 16.61 13.06 -2.46
C ARG A 199 15.85 14.17 -1.75
N ALA A 200 15.00 13.83 -0.76
CA ALA A 200 14.15 14.78 -0.05
C ALA A 200 14.88 15.64 0.99
N ARG A 201 16.06 15.23 1.47
CA ARG A 201 16.82 15.87 2.57
C ARG A 201 17.39 17.26 2.27
N ALA A 202 17.06 17.89 1.16
CA ALA A 202 17.66 19.15 0.74
C ALA A 202 17.14 20.41 1.46
N SER A 203 16.13 20.31 2.36
CA SER A 203 15.58 21.46 3.11
C SER A 203 15.92 21.40 4.58
N SER A 204 16.37 22.55 5.14
CA SER A 204 16.62 22.71 6.58
C SER A 204 15.35 22.88 7.42
N THR A 205 14.24 23.26 6.79
CA THR A 205 12.93 23.42 7.45
C THR A 205 11.93 22.47 6.80
N PRO A 206 11.20 21.66 7.61
CA PRO A 206 10.16 20.79 7.07
C PRO A 206 9.11 21.57 6.29
N LEU A 207 8.83 21.17 5.06
CA LEU A 207 7.71 21.71 4.29
C LEU A 207 6.41 21.17 4.86
N LYS A 208 5.40 22.03 4.95
CA LYS A 208 4.06 21.69 5.38
C LYS A 208 3.29 21.05 4.22
N VAL A 209 2.64 19.91 4.47
CA VAL A 209 1.88 19.17 3.47
C VAL A 209 0.46 18.89 3.94
N VAL A 210 -0.48 18.87 3.01
CA VAL A 210 -1.80 18.26 3.18
C VAL A 210 -2.04 17.25 2.07
N PHE A 211 -2.66 16.12 2.41
CA PHE A 211 -3.06 15.09 1.45
C PHE A 211 -4.58 15.12 1.30
N TRP A 212 -5.06 15.54 0.15
CA TRP A 212 -6.48 15.58 -0.18
C TRP A 212 -6.89 14.30 -0.91
N PHE A 213 -7.62 13.46 -0.19
CA PHE A 213 -8.08 12.18 -0.75
C PHE A 213 -9.34 12.35 -1.57
N SER A 214 -10.46 12.73 -0.94
CA SER A 214 -11.77 12.76 -1.58
C SER A 214 -12.64 13.89 -1.08
N SER A 215 -13.68 14.21 -1.82
CA SER A 215 -14.76 15.14 -1.43
C SER A 215 -16.07 14.72 -2.06
N SER A 216 -17.15 14.67 -1.30
CA SER A 216 -18.48 14.48 -1.86
C SER A 216 -18.93 15.66 -2.74
N ARG A 217 -18.45 16.87 -2.39
CA ARG A 217 -18.63 18.13 -3.11
C ARG A 217 -17.46 19.05 -2.82
N LEU A 218 -17.11 19.92 -3.76
CA LEU A 218 -15.93 20.79 -3.64
C LEU A 218 -16.02 21.82 -2.50
N ASN A 219 -17.18 22.41 -2.30
CA ASN A 219 -17.43 23.41 -1.26
C ASN A 219 -17.82 22.79 0.10
N GLY A 220 -17.69 21.49 0.27
CA GLY A 220 -17.82 20.79 1.54
C GLY A 220 -16.47 20.52 2.16
N ASP A 221 -16.48 19.89 3.32
CA ASP A 221 -15.27 19.48 4.02
C ASP A 221 -14.62 18.30 3.30
N PRO A 222 -13.39 18.45 2.77
CA PRO A 222 -12.67 17.37 2.14
C PRO A 222 -12.24 16.31 3.17
N TRP A 223 -12.19 15.06 2.75
CA TRP A 223 -11.46 14.03 3.47
C TRP A 223 -9.97 14.16 3.16
N VAL A 224 -9.23 14.48 4.20
CA VAL A 224 -7.78 14.68 4.15
C VAL A 224 -7.09 13.69 5.09
N ALA A 225 -5.82 13.40 4.83
CA ALA A 225 -5.12 12.44 5.67
C ALA A 225 -4.71 13.01 7.03
N GLY A 226 -4.99 12.26 8.10
CA GLY A 226 -4.37 12.46 9.40
C GLY A 226 -2.95 11.88 9.47
N ASN A 227 -2.38 11.88 10.68
CA ASN A 227 -0.99 11.48 10.91
C ASN A 227 -0.78 9.96 11.05
N TYR A 228 -1.84 9.19 11.31
CA TYR A 228 -1.70 7.77 11.63
C TYR A 228 -1.86 6.82 10.43
N GLY A 229 -2.39 7.28 9.30
CA GLY A 229 -2.49 6.50 8.07
C GLY A 229 -1.20 6.50 7.23
N ALA A 230 -1.26 5.84 6.09
CA ALA A 230 -0.13 5.74 5.15
C ALA A 230 0.41 7.11 4.70
N PRO A 231 -0.41 8.17 4.44
CA PRO A 231 0.12 9.48 4.09
C PRO A 231 0.91 10.13 5.23
N GLY A 232 0.54 9.91 6.50
CA GLY A 232 1.33 10.35 7.66
C GLY A 232 2.72 9.73 7.67
N TRP A 233 2.81 8.42 7.37
CA TRP A 233 4.09 7.74 7.19
C TRP A 233 4.87 8.28 5.99
N ILE A 234 4.23 8.55 4.85
CA ILE A 234 4.88 9.15 3.66
C ILE A 234 5.46 10.52 4.03
N ALA A 235 4.68 11.37 4.71
CA ALA A 235 5.13 12.69 5.16
C ALA A 235 6.37 12.58 6.07
N SER A 236 6.30 11.76 7.12
CA SER A 236 7.41 11.56 8.06
C SER A 236 8.65 10.99 7.38
N THR A 237 8.47 10.05 6.45
CA THR A 237 9.55 9.43 5.67
C THR A 237 10.32 10.44 4.84
N LEU A 238 9.63 11.44 4.28
CA LEU A 238 10.21 12.51 3.45
C LEU A 238 10.59 13.77 4.24
N GLY A 239 10.43 13.77 5.57
CA GLY A 239 10.72 14.93 6.42
C GLY A 239 9.74 16.09 6.20
N LEU A 240 8.50 15.78 5.79
CA LEU A 240 7.41 16.74 5.66
C LEU A 240 6.60 16.81 6.96
N GLN A 241 5.95 17.94 7.21
CA GLN A 241 4.99 18.12 8.29
C GLN A 241 3.57 18.06 7.73
N ASN A 242 2.82 16.99 8.02
CA ASN A 242 1.38 16.98 7.74
C ASN A 242 0.68 18.02 8.64
N VAL A 243 -0.10 18.91 8.03
CA VAL A 243 -0.79 20.01 8.76
C VAL A 243 -2.06 19.53 9.47
N ILE A 244 -2.50 18.31 9.22
CA ILE A 244 -3.70 17.73 9.83
C ILE A 244 -3.28 16.88 11.02
N ASP A 245 -3.42 17.43 12.22
CA ASP A 245 -3.12 16.75 13.47
C ASP A 245 -4.33 15.92 13.92
N SER A 246 -4.48 14.72 13.32
CA SER A 246 -5.52 13.76 13.67
C SER A 246 -4.96 12.34 13.67
N HIS A 247 -5.51 11.49 14.55
CA HIS A 247 -5.24 10.05 14.57
C HIS A 247 -6.12 9.29 13.58
N ASP A 248 -7.23 9.89 13.13
CA ASP A 248 -8.06 9.30 12.09
C ASP A 248 -7.28 9.24 10.77
N GLU A 249 -7.53 8.20 9.99
CA GLU A 249 -6.87 8.07 8.68
C GLU A 249 -7.36 9.15 7.73
N TRP A 250 -8.66 9.42 7.72
CA TRP A 250 -9.33 10.31 6.77
C TRP A 250 -10.34 11.23 7.44
N PRO A 251 -9.92 12.16 8.33
CA PRO A 251 -10.82 13.15 8.91
C PRO A 251 -11.38 14.09 7.84
N ALA A 252 -12.63 14.54 8.04
CA ALA A 252 -13.20 15.64 7.29
C ALA A 252 -12.77 16.98 7.93
N VAL A 253 -12.17 17.88 7.15
CA VAL A 253 -11.58 19.13 7.65
C VAL A 253 -11.96 20.28 6.72
N THR A 254 -12.38 21.43 7.29
CA THR A 254 -12.80 22.60 6.49
C THR A 254 -11.65 23.20 5.67
N TRP A 255 -11.95 23.77 4.52
CA TRP A 255 -10.97 24.48 3.70
C TRP A 255 -10.36 25.68 4.40
N GLU A 256 -11.10 26.35 5.27
CA GLU A 256 -10.60 27.45 6.09
C GLU A 256 -9.53 26.98 7.10
N HIS A 257 -9.68 25.79 7.67
CA HIS A 257 -8.66 25.21 8.56
C HIS A 257 -7.39 24.87 7.76
N ILE A 258 -7.55 24.24 6.59
CA ILE A 258 -6.43 23.91 5.71
C ILE A 258 -5.70 25.19 5.28
N ALA A 259 -6.44 26.23 4.86
CA ALA A 259 -5.85 27.49 4.44
C ALA A 259 -5.09 28.21 5.58
N ARG A 260 -5.64 28.21 6.80
CA ARG A 260 -4.95 28.77 7.99
C ARG A 260 -3.66 28.02 8.32
N SER A 261 -3.60 26.73 8.06
CA SER A 261 -2.41 25.92 8.29
C SER A 261 -1.27 26.23 7.32
N GLN A 262 -1.56 26.95 6.20
CA GLN A 262 -0.60 27.41 5.20
C GLN A 262 0.30 26.25 4.67
N PRO A 263 -0.25 25.21 4.06
CA PRO A 263 0.55 24.16 3.49
C PRO A 263 1.41 24.66 2.31
N ASP A 264 2.66 24.20 2.26
CA ASP A 264 3.62 24.47 1.19
C ASP A 264 3.42 23.55 -0.02
N VAL A 265 2.78 22.39 0.20
CA VAL A 265 2.52 21.35 -0.79
C VAL A 265 1.13 20.77 -0.56
N ILE A 266 0.39 20.56 -1.64
CA ILE A 266 -0.86 19.79 -1.65
C ILE A 266 -0.62 18.51 -2.46
N VAL A 267 -0.90 17.34 -1.86
CA VAL A 267 -0.92 16.07 -2.56
C VAL A 267 -2.37 15.69 -2.83
N ILE A 268 -2.73 15.45 -4.09
CA ILE A 268 -4.09 15.13 -4.53
C ILE A 268 -4.15 13.66 -4.93
N ALA A 269 -5.14 12.92 -4.43
CA ALA A 269 -5.46 11.58 -4.89
C ALA A 269 -6.10 11.62 -6.28
N ASP A 270 -5.54 10.86 -7.22
CA ASP A 270 -6.15 10.55 -8.51
C ASP A 270 -6.94 9.24 -8.41
N MET A 271 -8.23 9.31 -8.75
CA MET A 271 -9.16 8.19 -8.73
C MET A 271 -9.65 7.93 -10.16
N SER A 272 -9.13 6.92 -10.82
CA SER A 272 -9.65 6.48 -12.13
C SER A 272 -11.10 5.97 -12.04
N ARG A 273 -11.46 5.33 -10.92
CA ARG A 273 -12.83 5.03 -10.50
C ARG A 273 -13.17 5.94 -9.33
N ARG A 274 -14.11 6.83 -9.52
CA ARG A 274 -14.54 7.79 -8.50
C ARG A 274 -16.04 7.71 -8.26
N LEU A 275 -16.44 7.82 -7.01
CA LEU A 275 -17.84 7.89 -6.60
C LEU A 275 -18.38 9.30 -6.85
N TYR A 276 -17.55 10.32 -6.60
CA TYR A 276 -17.95 11.72 -6.68
C TYR A 276 -17.29 12.43 -7.87
N PRO A 277 -18.04 13.20 -8.67
CA PRO A 277 -17.46 14.05 -9.72
C PRO A 277 -16.40 15.03 -9.18
N ALA A 278 -16.54 15.46 -7.92
CA ALA A 278 -15.58 16.30 -7.22
C ALA A 278 -14.18 15.68 -7.08
N ASP A 279 -14.06 14.36 -7.24
CA ASP A 279 -12.78 13.65 -7.13
C ASP A 279 -11.97 13.61 -8.44
N ASP A 280 -12.50 14.18 -9.51
CA ASP A 280 -11.73 14.38 -10.74
C ASP A 280 -10.56 15.35 -10.49
N VAL A 281 -9.36 14.97 -10.90
CA VAL A 281 -8.14 15.76 -10.68
C VAL A 281 -8.24 17.15 -11.27
N ALA A 282 -8.75 17.28 -12.51
CA ALA A 282 -8.89 18.57 -13.16
C ALA A 282 -9.91 19.45 -12.44
N VAL A 283 -10.98 18.84 -11.91
CA VAL A 283 -12.01 19.52 -11.10
C VAL A 283 -11.43 20.00 -9.77
N LYS A 284 -10.67 19.14 -9.08
CA LYS A 284 -9.95 19.51 -7.85
C LYS A 284 -8.96 20.65 -8.08
N GLU A 285 -8.14 20.58 -9.13
CA GLU A 285 -7.18 21.63 -9.44
C GLU A 285 -7.84 22.96 -9.81
N ALA A 286 -8.93 22.93 -10.61
CA ALA A 286 -9.69 24.12 -10.97
C ALA A 286 -10.30 24.79 -9.72
N PHE A 287 -10.87 23.99 -8.81
CA PHE A 287 -11.38 24.47 -7.54
C PHE A 287 -10.30 25.16 -6.71
N LEU A 288 -9.14 24.51 -6.51
CA LEU A 288 -8.04 25.10 -5.73
C LEU A 288 -7.61 26.47 -6.26
N ARG A 289 -7.64 26.67 -7.58
CA ARG A 289 -7.21 27.93 -8.22
C ARG A 289 -8.29 29.02 -8.23
N SER A 290 -9.58 28.66 -8.15
CA SER A 290 -10.69 29.61 -8.31
C SER A 290 -11.41 29.99 -7.02
N ASP A 291 -11.43 29.09 -6.04
CA ASP A 291 -12.14 29.31 -4.78
C ASP A 291 -11.49 30.43 -3.95
N PRO A 292 -12.28 31.35 -3.35
CA PRO A 292 -11.75 32.50 -2.60
C PRO A 292 -10.84 32.15 -1.43
N VAL A 293 -11.04 30.98 -0.79
CA VAL A 293 -10.25 30.50 0.35
C VAL A 293 -8.98 29.80 -0.14
N THR A 294 -9.15 28.81 -1.02
CA THR A 294 -8.06 27.89 -1.39
C THR A 294 -7.02 28.53 -2.31
N LYS A 295 -7.40 29.49 -3.18
CA LYS A 295 -6.47 30.20 -4.08
C LYS A 295 -5.35 30.95 -3.35
N ASN A 296 -5.55 31.27 -2.05
CA ASN A 296 -4.57 31.98 -1.23
C ASN A 296 -3.61 31.03 -0.47
N ILE A 297 -3.78 29.72 -0.59
CA ILE A 297 -2.89 28.73 0.02
C ILE A 297 -1.51 28.80 -0.68
N PRO A 298 -0.39 28.86 0.06
CA PRO A 298 0.95 28.97 -0.54
C PRO A 298 1.25 27.90 -1.57
N ALA A 299 0.82 26.66 -1.33
CA ALA A 299 0.96 25.58 -2.30
C ALA A 299 0.27 25.85 -3.63
N VAL A 300 -0.94 26.45 -3.60
CA VAL A 300 -1.71 26.80 -4.80
C VAL A 300 -1.07 27.95 -5.54
N GLN A 301 -0.67 29.02 -4.82
CA GLN A 301 -0.02 30.19 -5.42
C GLN A 301 1.31 29.84 -6.11
N LYS A 302 2.06 28.87 -5.54
CA LYS A 302 3.35 28.43 -6.07
C LYS A 302 3.24 27.23 -7.03
N GLY A 303 2.02 26.76 -7.35
CA GLY A 303 1.81 25.59 -8.21
C GLY A 303 2.36 24.27 -7.64
N ARG A 304 2.55 24.17 -6.32
CA ARG A 304 3.10 22.99 -5.66
C ARG A 304 2.03 21.95 -5.34
N ILE A 305 1.37 21.50 -6.39
CA ILE A 305 0.37 20.44 -6.35
C ILE A 305 0.99 19.17 -6.92
N ILE A 306 0.88 18.07 -6.20
CA ILE A 306 1.40 16.75 -6.59
C ILE A 306 0.22 15.79 -6.70
N VAL A 307 0.07 15.14 -7.84
CA VAL A 307 -0.98 14.14 -8.07
C VAL A 307 -0.38 12.76 -7.91
N VAL A 308 -1.04 11.91 -7.12
CA VAL A 308 -0.65 10.50 -6.91
C VAL A 308 -1.88 9.60 -7.07
N PRO A 309 -1.73 8.35 -7.53
CA PRO A 309 -2.84 7.40 -7.51
C PRO A 309 -3.39 7.22 -6.10
N ALA A 310 -4.73 7.20 -5.94
CA ALA A 310 -5.36 7.05 -4.63
C ALA A 310 -4.90 5.80 -3.88
N MET A 311 -4.65 4.70 -4.59
CA MET A 311 -4.10 3.47 -4.02
C MET A 311 -2.73 3.66 -3.35
N SER A 312 -1.97 4.68 -3.76
CA SER A 312 -0.67 4.99 -3.16
C SER A 312 -0.79 5.68 -1.79
N LEU A 313 -2.00 6.09 -1.41
CA LEU A 313 -2.31 6.74 -0.14
C LEU A 313 -2.99 5.78 0.87
N ASN A 314 -3.37 4.58 0.46
CA ASN A 314 -3.82 3.51 1.34
C ASN A 314 -2.66 2.54 1.63
N PRO A 315 -2.64 1.84 2.78
CA PRO A 315 -1.61 0.86 3.09
C PRO A 315 -1.43 -0.17 1.96
N SER A 316 -0.27 -0.14 1.31
CA SER A 316 0.03 -1.00 0.16
C SER A 316 1.50 -0.91 -0.25
N LEU A 317 1.96 -1.79 -1.14
CA LEU A 317 3.27 -1.67 -1.79
C LEU A 317 3.45 -0.31 -2.49
N ARG A 318 2.36 0.28 -2.98
CA ARG A 318 2.37 1.57 -3.70
C ARG A 318 2.72 2.78 -2.83
N ASN A 319 2.76 2.63 -1.50
CA ASN A 319 3.27 3.69 -0.63
C ASN A 319 4.72 4.05 -0.97
N VAL A 320 5.51 3.08 -1.42
CA VAL A 320 6.89 3.31 -1.88
C VAL A 320 6.91 4.12 -3.18
N ASP A 321 5.98 3.83 -4.11
CA ASP A 321 5.83 4.61 -5.35
C ASP A 321 5.47 6.08 -5.05
N ALA A 322 4.56 6.31 -4.07
CA ALA A 322 4.24 7.66 -3.63
C ALA A 322 5.44 8.38 -3.01
N VAL A 323 6.20 7.71 -2.14
CA VAL A 323 7.44 8.26 -1.54
C VAL A 323 8.42 8.66 -2.63
N GLU A 324 8.66 7.82 -3.64
CA GLU A 324 9.55 8.13 -4.75
C GLU A 324 9.05 9.31 -5.59
N HIS A 325 7.77 9.29 -6.00
CA HIS A 325 7.18 10.33 -6.83
C HIS A 325 7.18 11.68 -6.12
N ILE A 326 6.71 11.74 -4.87
CA ILE A 326 6.67 12.97 -4.09
C ILE A 326 8.10 13.51 -3.89
N SER A 327 9.09 12.66 -3.56
CA SER A 327 10.48 13.09 -3.42
C SER A 327 11.06 13.71 -4.70
N GLN A 328 10.70 13.18 -5.87
CA GLN A 328 11.11 13.73 -7.18
C GLN A 328 10.48 15.11 -7.42
N ARG A 329 9.19 15.25 -7.12
CA ARG A 329 8.48 16.53 -7.27
C ARG A 329 9.01 17.61 -6.32
N LEU A 330 9.29 17.25 -5.06
CA LEU A 330 9.91 18.16 -4.08
C LEU A 330 11.27 18.66 -4.57
N ALA A 331 12.13 17.77 -5.09
CA ALA A 331 13.40 18.14 -5.64
C ALA A 331 13.28 19.05 -6.89
N ALA A 332 12.22 18.89 -7.68
CA ALA A 332 11.93 19.81 -8.81
C ALA A 332 11.55 21.20 -8.31
N PHE A 333 10.66 21.31 -7.31
CA PHE A 333 10.26 22.59 -6.72
C PHE A 333 11.42 23.40 -6.12
N GLN A 334 12.45 22.72 -5.64
CA GLN A 334 13.66 23.39 -5.09
C GLN A 334 14.54 23.98 -6.20
N ARG A 335 14.54 23.40 -7.40
CA ARG A 335 15.32 23.91 -8.55
C ARG A 335 14.66 25.10 -9.24
N GLU A 336 13.36 25.30 -9.04
CA GLU A 336 12.56 26.37 -9.63
C GLU A 336 12.56 27.66 -8.79
N GLN A 337 13.23 27.65 -7.63
CA GLN A 337 13.46 28.82 -6.74
C GLN A 337 14.78 29.51 -7.05
#